data_3f0a41473715b2d9281db3bb9587de82
#
_entry.id   3f0a41473715b2d9281db3bb9587de82
#
_cell.length_a   1.000
_cell.length_b   1.000
_cell.length_c   1.000
_cell.angle_alpha   90.00
_cell.angle_beta   90.00
_cell.angle_gamma   90.00
#
_symmetry.space_group_name_H-M   'P 1'
#
loop_
_entity.id
_entity.type
_entity.pdbx_description
1 polymer ?
#
loop_
_entity_poly.entity_id
_entity_poly.type
_entity_poly.pdbx_seq_one_letter_code
_entity_poly.pdbx_strand_id
1 'polypeptide(L)'
;KHIGTAVNLAGIAMLAVLTVIYTRYFGLSLSRWSSDIIIMILAVIALWGGILWMLTKDNLRLRWLVILLIAAFKALDSYAPAALEFVPSFGGISWFFTWDWLQYLLIALPGSVVGDLILNHSRSGEPLKVDTKGVVAGALAFIAALVQLWGLFTRNVLADFCISAVLAASFVALTWKQRNVYTNIGWIGFALMLLGIALDPVDGGITKDYCNLSYLFTTCGMTALVTAVLLMLEMRFGMKCG
;
A
#
# COMPACT_ATOMS: atom_id res chain seq x y z
N LYS A 1 8.75 -9.44 -29.54
CA LYS A 1 7.67 -9.75 -28.56
C LYS A 1 7.62 -11.24 -28.19
N HIS A 2 7.76 -12.18 -29.17
CA HIS A 2 7.65 -13.63 -28.92
C HIS A 2 8.80 -14.21 -28.07
N ILE A 3 10.02 -13.69 -28.18
CA ILE A 3 11.18 -14.17 -27.41
C ILE A 3 10.98 -13.92 -25.90
N GLY A 4 10.46 -12.75 -25.51
CA GLY A 4 10.18 -12.44 -24.09
C GLY A 4 9.14 -13.38 -23.49
N THR A 5 8.08 -13.70 -24.24
CA THR A 5 7.05 -14.64 -23.79
C THR A 5 7.61 -16.06 -23.65
N ALA A 6 8.46 -16.50 -24.58
CA ALA A 6 9.10 -17.83 -24.52
C ALA A 6 10.06 -17.93 -23.33
N VAL A 7 10.85 -16.88 -23.05
CA VAL A 7 11.75 -16.82 -21.88
C VAL A 7 10.95 -16.87 -20.56
N ASN A 8 9.83 -16.14 -20.47
CA ASN A 8 8.98 -16.16 -19.29
C ASN A 8 8.34 -17.53 -19.07
N LEU A 9 7.84 -18.18 -20.13
CA LEU A 9 7.29 -19.53 -20.05
C LEU A 9 8.35 -20.56 -19.65
N ALA A 10 9.56 -20.45 -20.20
CA ALA A 10 10.67 -21.31 -19.81
C ALA A 10 11.06 -21.11 -18.34
N GLY A 11 11.05 -19.87 -17.84
CA GLY A 11 11.28 -19.57 -16.43
C GLY A 11 10.23 -20.20 -15.52
N ILE A 12 8.95 -20.10 -15.87
CA ILE A 12 7.86 -20.72 -15.11
C ILE A 12 7.98 -22.24 -15.12
N ALA A 13 8.26 -22.84 -16.28
CA ALA A 13 8.45 -24.28 -16.41
C ALA A 13 9.65 -24.77 -15.59
N MET A 14 10.76 -24.04 -15.61
CA MET A 14 11.95 -24.35 -14.80
C MET A 14 11.61 -24.27 -13.30
N LEU A 15 10.89 -23.27 -12.87
CA LEU A 15 10.46 -23.12 -11.47
C LEU A 15 9.59 -24.31 -11.05
N ALA A 16 8.63 -24.74 -11.88
CA ALA A 16 7.79 -25.90 -11.61
C ALA A 16 8.60 -27.18 -11.50
N VAL A 17 9.58 -27.40 -12.41
CA VAL A 17 10.47 -28.56 -12.38
C VAL A 17 11.33 -28.56 -11.14
N LEU A 18 11.93 -27.43 -10.77
CA LEU A 18 12.72 -27.29 -9.55
C LEU A 18 11.88 -27.56 -8.29
N THR A 19 10.63 -27.08 -8.26
CA THR A 19 9.70 -27.35 -7.16
C THR A 19 9.41 -28.87 -7.03
N VAL A 20 9.16 -29.55 -8.14
CA VAL A 20 8.93 -31.01 -8.14
C VAL A 20 10.19 -31.76 -7.70
N ILE A 21 11.36 -31.39 -8.19
CA ILE A 21 12.63 -32.02 -7.77
C ILE A 21 12.84 -31.78 -6.28
N TYR A 22 12.66 -30.57 -5.80
CA TYR A 22 12.85 -30.20 -4.39
C TYR A 22 11.92 -31.00 -3.47
N THR A 23 10.63 -31.08 -3.82
CA THR A 23 9.66 -31.83 -3.02
C THR A 23 9.88 -33.35 -3.05
N ARG A 24 10.29 -33.92 -4.20
CA ARG A 24 10.52 -35.35 -4.35
C ARG A 24 11.84 -35.85 -3.78
N TYR A 25 12.95 -35.10 -3.99
CA TYR A 25 14.28 -35.51 -3.57
C TYR A 25 14.57 -35.20 -2.12
N PHE A 26 14.10 -34.07 -1.64
CA PHE A 26 14.39 -33.62 -0.26
C PHE A 26 13.25 -33.94 0.72
N GLY A 27 12.17 -34.53 0.26
CA GLY A 27 11.02 -34.87 1.11
C GLY A 27 10.37 -33.65 1.79
N LEU A 28 10.66 -32.45 1.30
CA LEU A 28 10.18 -31.19 1.85
C LEU A 28 8.83 -30.88 1.20
N SER A 29 7.77 -30.90 1.99
CA SER A 29 6.48 -30.38 1.54
C SER A 29 6.53 -28.86 1.53
N LEU A 30 5.96 -28.24 0.47
CA LEU A 30 5.60 -26.83 0.49
C LEU A 30 4.47 -26.65 1.52
N SER A 31 4.83 -26.53 2.77
CA SER A 31 3.92 -26.33 3.88
C SER A 31 4.10 -24.91 4.41
N ARG A 32 2.99 -24.26 4.74
CA ARG A 32 3.05 -22.93 5.39
C ARG A 32 3.84 -22.95 6.71
N TRP A 33 4.04 -24.14 7.29
CA TRP A 33 4.78 -24.34 8.54
C TRP A 33 6.29 -24.52 8.33
N SER A 34 6.72 -24.89 7.13
CA SER A 34 8.13 -25.08 6.77
C SER A 34 8.70 -23.94 5.91
N SER A 35 7.85 -23.05 5.41
CA SER A 35 8.25 -21.90 4.58
C SER A 35 8.28 -20.64 5.43
N ASP A 36 9.19 -19.71 5.08
CA ASP A 36 9.20 -18.38 5.70
C ASP A 36 7.87 -17.68 5.40
N ILE A 37 7.15 -17.33 6.46
CA ILE A 37 5.82 -16.72 6.38
C ILE A 37 5.85 -15.40 5.61
N ILE A 38 6.95 -14.65 5.70
CA ILE A 38 7.11 -13.36 5.02
C ILE A 38 7.17 -13.58 3.50
N ILE A 39 7.95 -14.56 3.05
CA ILE A 39 8.07 -14.90 1.62
C ILE A 39 6.72 -15.35 1.06
N MET A 40 5.97 -16.14 1.82
CA MET A 40 4.65 -16.61 1.42
C MET A 40 3.65 -15.44 1.31
N ILE A 41 3.64 -14.55 2.27
CA ILE A 41 2.82 -13.34 2.24
C ILE A 41 3.15 -12.50 1.00
N LEU A 42 4.43 -12.24 0.76
CA LEU A 42 4.87 -11.47 -0.41
C LEU A 42 4.47 -12.13 -1.72
N ALA A 43 4.60 -13.46 -1.84
CA ALA A 43 4.18 -14.21 -3.03
C ALA A 43 2.66 -14.10 -3.29
N VAL A 44 1.84 -14.23 -2.25
CA VAL A 44 0.38 -14.10 -2.34
C VAL A 44 -0.02 -12.68 -2.71
N ILE A 45 0.61 -11.67 -2.10
CA ILE A 45 0.35 -10.26 -2.42
C ILE A 45 0.78 -9.93 -3.85
N ALA A 46 1.94 -10.42 -4.30
CA ALA A 46 2.41 -10.21 -5.67
C ALA A 46 1.46 -10.84 -6.69
N LEU A 47 0.97 -12.05 -6.43
CA LEU A 47 0.01 -12.74 -7.29
C LEU A 47 -1.32 -11.98 -7.35
N TRP A 48 -1.99 -11.83 -6.22
CA TRP A 48 -3.32 -11.22 -6.18
C TRP A 48 -3.28 -9.71 -6.47
N GLY A 49 -2.28 -9.01 -5.95
CA GLY A 49 -2.07 -7.60 -6.25
C GLY A 49 -1.79 -7.36 -7.72
N GLY A 50 -0.99 -8.23 -8.36
CA GLY A 50 -0.73 -8.18 -9.80
C GLY A 50 -1.99 -8.44 -10.63
N ILE A 51 -2.79 -9.46 -10.27
CA ILE A 51 -4.06 -9.75 -10.95
C ILE A 51 -5.03 -8.56 -10.82
N LEU A 52 -5.25 -8.07 -9.61
CA LEU A 52 -6.15 -6.96 -9.34
C LEU A 52 -5.68 -5.68 -10.03
N TRP A 53 -4.37 -5.41 -10.02
CA TRP A 53 -3.80 -4.29 -10.77
C TRP A 53 -4.05 -4.42 -12.27
N MET A 54 -3.81 -5.59 -12.87
CA MET A 54 -4.06 -5.83 -14.29
C MET A 54 -5.53 -5.63 -14.67
N LEU A 55 -6.46 -6.08 -13.83
CA LEU A 55 -7.90 -5.93 -14.05
C LEU A 55 -8.37 -4.47 -13.89
N THR A 56 -7.65 -3.68 -13.10
CA THR A 56 -8.06 -2.31 -12.75
C THR A 56 -7.14 -1.22 -13.32
N LYS A 57 -6.09 -1.59 -14.09
CA LYS A 57 -5.06 -0.65 -14.58
C LYS A 57 -5.61 0.53 -15.36
N ASP A 58 -6.66 0.30 -16.13
CA ASP A 58 -7.27 1.32 -17.00
C ASP A 58 -8.41 2.09 -16.30
N ASN A 59 -8.78 1.69 -15.07
CA ASN A 59 -9.87 2.29 -14.31
C ASN A 59 -9.52 2.50 -12.84
N LEU A 60 -8.99 3.68 -12.54
CA LEU A 60 -8.60 4.06 -11.18
C LEU A 60 -9.78 4.04 -10.20
N ARG A 61 -11.00 4.36 -10.66
CA ARG A 61 -12.21 4.33 -9.79
C ARG A 61 -12.54 2.91 -9.37
N LEU A 62 -12.42 1.95 -10.30
CA LEU A 62 -12.60 0.53 -10.01
C LEU A 62 -11.56 0.04 -9.00
N ARG A 63 -10.30 0.49 -9.10
CA ARG A 63 -9.25 0.14 -8.15
C ARG A 63 -9.56 0.66 -6.74
N TRP A 64 -10.02 1.90 -6.61
CA TRP A 64 -10.47 2.43 -5.32
C TRP A 64 -11.67 1.68 -4.77
N LEU A 65 -12.61 1.26 -5.62
CA LEU A 65 -13.73 0.40 -5.21
C LEU A 65 -13.23 -0.94 -4.65
N VAL A 66 -12.28 -1.59 -5.31
CA VAL A 66 -11.66 -2.84 -4.84
C VAL A 66 -10.98 -2.64 -3.49
N ILE A 67 -10.21 -1.54 -3.33
CA ILE A 67 -9.58 -1.19 -2.04
C ILE A 67 -10.64 -1.04 -0.94
N LEU A 68 -11.74 -0.33 -1.21
CA LEU A 68 -12.84 -0.14 -0.27
C LEU A 68 -13.53 -1.46 0.07
N LEU A 69 -13.74 -2.35 -0.90
CA LEU A 69 -14.32 -3.67 -0.65
C LEU A 69 -13.41 -4.52 0.23
N ILE A 70 -12.10 -4.53 -0.01
CA ILE A 70 -11.14 -5.27 0.83
C ILE A 70 -11.12 -4.65 2.24
N ALA A 71 -11.15 -3.32 2.37
CA ALA A 71 -11.22 -2.65 3.67
C ALA A 71 -12.52 -2.97 4.43
N ALA A 72 -13.65 -2.99 3.73
CA ALA A 72 -14.93 -3.39 4.31
C ALA A 72 -14.92 -4.85 4.79
N PHE A 73 -14.30 -5.75 4.00
CA PHE A 73 -14.12 -7.15 4.37
C PHE A 73 -13.25 -7.27 5.63
N LYS A 74 -12.14 -6.50 5.70
CA LYS A 74 -11.29 -6.46 6.90
C LYS A 74 -12.02 -5.90 8.11
N ALA A 75 -12.86 -4.89 7.93
CA ALA A 75 -13.70 -4.35 9.00
C ALA A 75 -14.70 -5.41 9.51
N LEU A 76 -15.36 -6.13 8.61
CA LEU A 76 -16.27 -7.22 8.98
C LEU A 76 -15.55 -8.32 9.74
N ASP A 77 -14.38 -8.75 9.28
CA ASP A 77 -13.55 -9.75 9.95
C ASP A 77 -13.15 -9.31 11.37
N SER A 78 -12.79 -8.04 11.54
CA SER A 78 -12.33 -7.50 12.82
C SER A 78 -13.47 -7.22 13.81
N TYR A 79 -14.62 -6.70 13.33
CA TYR A 79 -15.68 -6.18 14.19
C TYR A 79 -16.96 -7.01 14.20
N ALA A 80 -17.17 -7.85 13.20
CA ALA A 80 -18.36 -8.70 13.06
C ALA A 80 -18.02 -10.06 12.44
N PRO A 81 -17.13 -10.87 13.04
CA PRO A 81 -16.66 -12.13 12.45
C PRO A 81 -17.79 -13.11 12.14
N ALA A 82 -18.86 -13.11 12.93
CA ALA A 82 -20.04 -13.93 12.68
C ALA A 82 -20.71 -13.65 11.32
N ALA A 83 -20.54 -12.45 10.76
CA ALA A 83 -21.06 -12.13 9.44
C ALA A 83 -20.30 -12.83 8.30
N LEU A 84 -19.11 -13.38 8.56
CA LEU A 84 -18.27 -14.07 7.59
C LEU A 84 -18.28 -15.60 7.73
N GLU A 85 -19.07 -16.18 8.66
CA GLU A 85 -19.15 -17.63 8.87
C GLU A 85 -19.64 -18.40 7.63
N PHE A 86 -20.34 -17.71 6.72
CA PHE A 86 -20.81 -18.31 5.46
C PHE A 86 -19.72 -18.42 4.38
N VAL A 87 -18.53 -17.81 4.59
CA VAL A 87 -17.45 -17.86 3.60
C VAL A 87 -16.86 -19.27 3.57
N PRO A 88 -17.00 -20.01 2.45
CA PRO A 88 -16.55 -21.40 2.39
C PRO A 88 -15.03 -21.51 2.57
N SER A 89 -14.60 -22.46 3.39
CA SER A 89 -13.20 -22.83 3.50
C SER A 89 -12.77 -23.61 2.24
N PHE A 90 -11.83 -23.06 1.49
CA PHE A 90 -11.29 -23.70 0.28
C PHE A 90 -10.22 -24.74 0.66
N GLY A 91 -10.58 -25.95 0.99
CA GLY A 91 -9.76 -27.15 1.13
C GLY A 91 -8.21 -26.98 1.15
N GLY A 92 -7.48 -27.83 0.44
CA GLY A 92 -5.99 -27.84 0.44
C GLY A 92 -5.28 -26.61 -0.11
N ILE A 93 -5.98 -25.73 -0.82
CA ILE A 93 -5.43 -24.44 -1.33
C ILE A 93 -5.93 -23.23 -0.54
N SER A 94 -6.57 -23.47 0.61
CA SER A 94 -7.11 -22.42 1.47
C SER A 94 -6.07 -21.36 1.85
N TRP A 95 -4.81 -21.74 1.99
CA TRP A 95 -3.72 -20.85 2.33
C TRP A 95 -3.47 -19.72 1.29
N PHE A 96 -3.80 -19.95 0.01
CA PHE A 96 -3.75 -18.89 -1.02
C PHE A 96 -4.83 -17.83 -0.84
N PHE A 97 -5.90 -18.18 -0.16
CA PHE A 97 -7.06 -17.34 0.08
C PHE A 97 -7.19 -16.98 1.56
N THR A 98 -6.17 -17.25 2.38
CA THR A 98 -6.18 -16.91 3.79
C THR A 98 -6.23 -15.40 3.96
N TRP A 99 -7.24 -14.95 4.70
CA TRP A 99 -7.46 -13.52 4.92
C TRP A 99 -6.30 -12.83 5.61
N ASP A 100 -5.61 -13.50 6.51
CA ASP A 100 -4.41 -13.00 7.20
C ASP A 100 -3.32 -12.50 6.23
N TRP A 101 -3.30 -12.99 5.00
CA TRP A 101 -2.34 -12.56 3.98
C TRP A 101 -2.93 -11.57 2.99
N LEU A 102 -4.21 -11.76 2.59
CA LEU A 102 -4.89 -10.90 1.63
C LEU A 102 -5.12 -9.48 2.18
N GLN A 103 -5.21 -9.30 3.49
CA GLN A 103 -5.34 -7.98 4.11
C GLN A 103 -4.20 -7.02 3.73
N TYR A 104 -2.99 -7.54 3.45
CA TYR A 104 -1.86 -6.72 2.98
C TYR A 104 -2.06 -6.13 1.56
N LEU A 105 -3.07 -6.57 0.82
CA LEU A 105 -3.50 -5.91 -0.42
C LEU A 105 -3.94 -4.46 -0.16
N LEU A 106 -4.37 -4.13 1.08
CA LEU A 106 -4.66 -2.77 1.51
C LEU A 106 -3.41 -1.87 1.56
N ILE A 107 -2.20 -2.44 1.51
CA ILE A 107 -0.96 -1.70 1.30
C ILE A 107 -0.56 -1.71 -0.18
N ALA A 108 -0.62 -2.87 -0.83
CA ALA A 108 -0.13 -3.05 -2.19
C ALA A 108 -0.96 -2.27 -3.23
N LEU A 109 -2.29 -2.27 -3.12
CA LEU A 109 -3.16 -1.60 -4.08
C LEU A 109 -3.09 -0.08 -4.01
N PRO A 110 -3.17 0.59 -2.84
CA PRO A 110 -2.88 2.03 -2.76
C PRO A 110 -1.47 2.38 -3.24
N GLY A 111 -0.47 1.55 -2.93
CA GLY A 111 0.88 1.69 -3.46
C GLY A 111 0.91 1.63 -4.99
N SER A 112 0.12 0.76 -5.61
CA SER A 112 0.00 0.68 -7.07
C SER A 112 -0.64 1.93 -7.69
N VAL A 113 -1.56 2.60 -6.98
CA VAL A 113 -2.12 3.90 -7.41
C VAL A 113 -1.03 4.96 -7.46
N VAL A 114 -0.21 5.03 -6.40
CA VAL A 114 0.95 5.95 -6.34
C VAL A 114 1.94 5.63 -7.46
N GLY A 115 2.25 4.36 -7.68
CA GLY A 115 3.14 3.90 -8.76
C GLY A 115 2.64 4.31 -10.14
N ASP A 116 1.35 4.16 -10.42
CA ASP A 116 0.76 4.57 -11.70
C ASP A 116 0.79 6.10 -11.90
N LEU A 117 0.60 6.89 -10.84
CA LEU A 117 0.73 8.35 -10.91
C LEU A 117 2.16 8.76 -11.29
N ILE A 118 3.17 8.14 -10.68
CA ILE A 118 4.58 8.37 -10.98
C ILE A 118 4.92 7.95 -12.42
N LEU A 119 4.49 6.75 -12.80
CA LEU A 119 4.75 6.20 -14.13
C LEU A 119 4.13 7.04 -15.24
N ASN A 120 2.89 7.48 -15.07
CA ASN A 120 2.20 8.32 -16.01
C ASN A 120 2.88 9.68 -16.16
N HIS A 121 3.33 10.26 -15.04
CA HIS A 121 4.11 11.49 -15.08
C HIS A 121 5.46 11.29 -15.80
N SER A 122 6.19 10.23 -15.48
CA SER A 122 7.46 9.91 -16.15
C SER A 122 7.29 9.71 -17.67
N ARG A 123 6.17 9.11 -18.09
CA ARG A 123 5.86 8.93 -19.52
C ARG A 123 5.44 10.20 -20.23
N SER A 124 4.82 11.14 -19.55
CA SER A 124 4.41 12.42 -20.15
C SER A 124 5.61 13.29 -20.53
N GLY A 125 6.76 13.09 -19.89
CA GLY A 125 7.97 13.88 -20.11
C GLY A 125 7.83 15.36 -19.75
N GLU A 126 6.74 15.74 -19.06
CA GLU A 126 6.49 17.12 -18.67
C GLU A 126 7.43 17.53 -17.53
N PRO A 127 8.26 18.59 -17.72
CA PRO A 127 9.11 19.08 -16.65
C PRO A 127 8.23 19.75 -15.59
N LEU A 128 8.15 19.13 -14.41
CA LEU A 128 7.49 19.74 -13.27
C LEU A 128 8.40 20.82 -12.65
N LYS A 129 7.92 22.05 -12.70
CA LYS A 129 8.52 23.15 -11.97
C LYS A 129 7.88 23.20 -10.58
N VAL A 130 8.67 22.92 -9.56
CA VAL A 130 8.25 23.09 -8.16
C VAL A 130 8.50 24.54 -7.77
N ASP A 131 7.43 25.28 -7.51
CA ASP A 131 7.46 26.64 -6.99
C ASP A 131 7.66 26.64 -5.46
N THR A 132 7.75 27.84 -4.88
CA THR A 132 7.91 27.99 -3.42
C THR A 132 6.75 27.36 -2.64
N LYS A 133 5.51 27.42 -3.17
CA LYS A 133 4.35 26.76 -2.52
C LYS A 133 4.48 25.26 -2.52
N GLY A 134 5.02 24.67 -3.59
CA GLY A 134 5.30 23.25 -3.68
C GLY A 134 6.35 22.80 -2.66
N VAL A 135 7.40 23.62 -2.43
CA VAL A 135 8.39 23.33 -1.38
C VAL A 135 7.76 23.36 0.01
N VAL A 136 6.93 24.39 0.29
CA VAL A 136 6.20 24.47 1.57
C VAL A 136 5.26 23.28 1.74
N ALA A 137 4.54 22.87 0.70
CA ALA A 137 3.68 21.69 0.75
C ALA A 137 4.48 20.41 1.04
N GLY A 138 5.65 20.25 0.41
CA GLY A 138 6.56 19.13 0.72
C GLY A 138 7.05 19.15 2.17
N ALA A 139 7.39 20.36 2.70
CA ALA A 139 7.77 20.50 4.11
C ALA A 139 6.61 20.12 5.05
N LEU A 140 5.37 20.51 4.76
CA LEU A 140 4.20 20.12 5.54
C LEU A 140 3.99 18.59 5.53
N ALA A 141 4.15 17.95 4.38
CA ALA A 141 4.07 16.50 4.26
C ALA A 141 5.16 15.79 5.07
N PHE A 142 6.38 16.32 5.06
CA PHE A 142 7.49 15.77 5.86
C PHE A 142 7.24 15.93 7.36
N ILE A 143 6.82 17.12 7.79
CA ILE A 143 6.48 17.40 9.19
C ILE A 143 5.34 16.48 9.65
N ALA A 144 4.32 16.25 8.81
CA ALA A 144 3.24 15.32 9.15
C ALA A 144 3.73 13.90 9.38
N ALA A 145 4.66 13.41 8.56
CA ALA A 145 5.27 12.09 8.77
C ALA A 145 6.06 12.02 10.08
N LEU A 146 6.76 13.09 10.48
CA LEU A 146 7.47 13.17 11.77
C LEU A 146 6.50 13.25 12.96
N VAL A 147 5.42 14.03 12.83
CA VAL A 147 4.37 14.13 13.86
C VAL A 147 3.73 12.76 14.07
N GLN A 148 3.45 12.03 12.99
CA GLN A 148 2.91 10.67 13.07
C GLN A 148 3.87 9.74 13.83
N LEU A 149 5.17 9.78 13.55
CA LEU A 149 6.15 8.99 14.30
C LEU A 149 6.12 9.35 15.78
N TRP A 150 6.10 10.64 16.12
CA TRP A 150 5.99 11.12 17.50
C TRP A 150 4.69 10.64 18.16
N GLY A 151 3.56 10.74 17.47
CA GLY A 151 2.24 10.30 17.97
C GLY A 151 2.21 8.80 18.27
N LEU A 152 2.80 7.98 17.39
CA LEU A 152 2.94 6.53 17.60
C LEU A 152 3.79 6.19 18.83
N PHE A 153 4.91 6.91 19.02
CA PHE A 153 5.78 6.70 20.19
C PHE A 153 5.14 7.14 21.51
N THR A 154 4.48 8.28 21.51
CA THR A 154 3.87 8.85 22.73
C THR A 154 2.49 8.31 23.03
N ARG A 155 1.86 7.61 22.09
CA ARG A 155 0.47 7.13 22.16
C ARG A 155 -0.56 8.24 22.40
N ASN A 156 -0.23 9.49 22.03
CA ASN A 156 -1.13 10.62 22.15
C ASN A 156 -1.93 10.81 20.85
N VAL A 157 -2.85 9.88 20.60
CA VAL A 157 -3.61 9.78 19.35
C VAL A 157 -4.42 11.04 19.05
N LEU A 158 -5.03 11.65 20.06
CA LEU A 158 -5.84 12.86 19.86
C LEU A 158 -4.99 14.05 19.41
N ALA A 159 -3.86 14.29 20.06
CA ALA A 159 -2.94 15.35 19.66
C ALA A 159 -2.36 15.11 18.27
N ASP A 160 -1.97 13.87 17.97
CA ASP A 160 -1.49 13.46 16.67
C ASP A 160 -2.54 13.71 15.58
N PHE A 161 -3.78 13.28 15.78
CA PHE A 161 -4.88 13.53 14.85
C PHE A 161 -5.12 15.03 14.62
N CYS A 162 -5.21 15.82 15.68
CA CYS A 162 -5.45 17.27 15.56
C CYS A 162 -4.33 17.98 14.81
N ILE A 163 -3.06 17.70 15.14
CA ILE A 163 -1.91 18.32 14.47
C ILE A 163 -1.86 17.87 13.00
N SER A 164 -2.02 16.59 12.74
CA SER A 164 -2.01 16.02 11.38
C SER A 164 -3.17 16.56 10.52
N ALA A 165 -4.35 16.78 11.11
CA ALA A 165 -5.50 17.40 10.43
C ALA A 165 -5.23 18.86 10.04
N VAL A 166 -4.60 19.65 10.92
CA VAL A 166 -4.19 21.04 10.62
C VAL A 166 -3.15 21.06 9.50
N LEU A 167 -2.16 20.18 9.54
CA LEU A 167 -1.14 20.05 8.48
C LEU A 167 -1.77 19.64 7.16
N ALA A 168 -2.70 18.68 7.17
CA ALA A 168 -3.45 18.26 5.98
C ALA A 168 -4.28 19.41 5.40
N ALA A 169 -5.03 20.14 6.24
CA ALA A 169 -5.82 21.30 5.80
C ALA A 169 -4.92 22.37 5.16
N SER A 170 -3.78 22.66 5.78
CA SER A 170 -2.78 23.61 5.24
C SER A 170 -2.20 23.15 3.92
N PHE A 171 -1.86 21.85 3.79
CA PHE A 171 -1.39 21.23 2.55
C PHE A 171 -2.44 21.35 1.45
N VAL A 172 -3.69 20.99 1.76
CA VAL A 172 -4.82 21.10 0.84
C VAL A 172 -5.02 22.54 0.36
N ALA A 173 -5.05 23.51 1.28
CA ALA A 173 -5.23 24.93 0.94
C ALA A 173 -4.13 25.45 0.00
N LEU A 174 -2.88 25.03 0.20
CA LEU A 174 -1.75 25.44 -0.65
C LEU A 174 -1.81 24.78 -2.02
N THR A 175 -2.24 23.52 -2.11
CA THR A 175 -2.16 22.70 -3.32
C THR A 175 -3.46 22.58 -4.10
N TRP A 176 -4.58 23.15 -3.60
CA TRP A 176 -5.91 23.05 -4.23
C TRP A 176 -5.92 23.43 -5.71
N LYS A 177 -5.20 24.50 -6.06
CA LYS A 177 -5.10 25.02 -7.43
C LYS A 177 -3.92 24.44 -8.22
N GLN A 178 -3.03 23.71 -7.56
CA GLN A 178 -1.79 23.18 -8.17
C GLN A 178 -1.79 21.65 -8.08
N ARG A 179 -2.50 21.02 -9.00
CA ARG A 179 -2.57 19.57 -9.09
C ARG A 179 -1.46 19.02 -9.95
N ASN A 180 -0.48 18.39 -9.34
CA ASN A 180 0.60 17.67 -9.99
C ASN A 180 0.85 16.32 -9.31
N VAL A 181 1.82 15.54 -9.77
CA VAL A 181 2.04 14.18 -9.30
C VAL A 181 2.30 14.12 -7.79
N TYR A 182 3.25 14.94 -7.28
CA TYR A 182 3.62 14.90 -5.85
C TYR A 182 2.50 15.46 -4.96
N THR A 183 1.73 16.46 -5.40
CA THR A 183 0.59 16.95 -4.62
C THR A 183 -0.56 15.94 -4.59
N ASN A 184 -0.84 15.25 -5.69
CA ASN A 184 -1.86 14.20 -5.72
C ASN A 184 -1.49 13.03 -4.82
N ILE A 185 -0.22 12.62 -4.80
CA ILE A 185 0.28 11.59 -3.88
C ILE A 185 0.17 12.08 -2.43
N GLY A 186 0.52 13.34 -2.15
CA GLY A 186 0.35 13.94 -0.83
C GLY A 186 -1.11 13.96 -0.35
N TRP A 187 -2.08 14.24 -1.24
CA TRP A 187 -3.50 14.16 -0.91
C TRP A 187 -3.92 12.74 -0.51
N ILE A 188 -3.47 11.74 -1.26
CA ILE A 188 -3.71 10.33 -0.93
C ILE A 188 -3.07 9.99 0.41
N GLY A 189 -1.82 10.43 0.62
CA GLY A 189 -1.08 10.19 1.85
C GLY A 189 -1.78 10.75 3.09
N PHE A 190 -2.18 12.01 3.06
CA PHE A 190 -2.92 12.63 4.17
C PHE A 190 -4.26 11.96 4.41
N ALA A 191 -5.02 11.64 3.35
CA ALA A 191 -6.32 10.99 3.49
C ALA A 191 -6.19 9.61 4.15
N LEU A 192 -5.27 8.77 3.71
CA LEU A 192 -5.04 7.45 4.29
C LEU A 192 -4.49 7.54 5.72
N MET A 193 -3.53 8.43 5.97
CA MET A 193 -2.94 8.62 7.29
C MET A 193 -4.00 9.06 8.31
N LEU A 194 -4.80 10.10 8.01
CA LEU A 194 -5.85 10.57 8.89
C LEU A 194 -6.93 9.52 9.12
N LEU A 195 -7.30 8.75 8.07
CA LEU A 195 -8.22 7.63 8.22
C LEU A 195 -7.66 6.58 9.18
N GLY A 196 -6.39 6.24 9.05
CA GLY A 196 -5.74 5.27 9.93
C GLY A 196 -5.70 5.73 11.40
N ILE A 197 -5.34 7.00 11.65
CA ILE A 197 -5.34 7.55 13.01
C ILE A 197 -6.76 7.61 13.59
N ALA A 198 -7.76 7.97 12.78
CA ALA A 198 -9.15 8.02 13.21
C ALA A 198 -9.72 6.65 13.60
N LEU A 199 -9.20 5.57 13.02
CA LEU A 199 -9.58 4.19 13.34
C LEU A 199 -8.87 3.64 14.59
N ASP A 200 -7.78 4.28 15.06
CA ASP A 200 -7.01 3.81 16.21
C ASP A 200 -7.86 3.50 17.48
N PRO A 201 -8.80 4.37 17.90
CA PRO A 201 -9.62 4.09 19.08
C PRO A 201 -10.56 2.89 18.90
N VAL A 202 -11.00 2.62 17.66
CA VAL A 202 -11.91 1.52 17.34
C VAL A 202 -11.14 0.20 17.25
N ASP A 203 -9.92 0.24 16.73
CA ASP A 203 -9.04 -0.91 16.57
C ASP A 203 -8.29 -1.31 17.88
N GLY A 204 -8.43 -0.52 18.94
CA GLY A 204 -7.69 -0.74 20.20
C GLY A 204 -6.21 -0.37 20.11
N GLY A 205 -5.85 0.51 19.19
CA GLY A 205 -4.50 1.01 18.94
C GLY A 205 -3.88 0.53 17.64
N ILE A 206 -3.00 1.36 17.06
CA ILE A 206 -2.24 1.02 15.85
C ILE A 206 -1.22 -0.06 16.20
N THR A 207 -1.46 -1.31 15.77
CA THR A 207 -0.59 -2.46 16.07
C THR A 207 -0.28 -3.27 14.82
N LYS A 208 1.00 -3.64 14.69
CA LYS A 208 1.48 -4.48 13.59
C LYS A 208 1.04 -5.95 13.77
N ASP A 209 1.02 -6.43 15.01
CA ASP A 209 0.84 -7.86 15.31
C ASP A 209 -0.55 -8.37 14.88
N TYR A 210 -1.56 -7.53 15.02
CA TYR A 210 -2.93 -7.83 14.56
C TYR A 210 -3.21 -7.32 13.15
N CYS A 211 -2.27 -6.56 12.55
CA CYS A 211 -2.40 -5.98 11.21
C CYS A 211 -3.77 -5.30 11.01
N ASN A 212 -4.16 -4.47 12.00
CA ASN A 212 -5.46 -3.82 12.01
C ASN A 212 -5.58 -2.71 10.93
N LEU A 213 -6.80 -2.25 10.66
CA LEU A 213 -7.06 -1.24 9.63
C LEU A 213 -6.32 0.08 9.90
N SER A 214 -6.27 0.50 11.16
CA SER A 214 -5.54 1.69 11.58
C SER A 214 -4.05 1.59 11.20
N TYR A 215 -3.40 0.44 11.43
CA TYR A 215 -2.02 0.20 11.03
C TYR A 215 -1.84 0.25 9.51
N LEU A 216 -2.70 -0.46 8.76
CA LEU A 216 -2.61 -0.57 7.31
C LEU A 216 -2.74 0.80 6.64
N PHE A 217 -3.73 1.60 7.03
CA PHE A 217 -3.95 2.91 6.45
C PHE A 217 -2.92 3.95 6.89
N THR A 218 -2.51 3.94 8.16
CA THR A 218 -1.46 4.85 8.66
C THR A 218 -0.14 4.62 7.94
N THR A 219 0.29 3.36 7.81
CA THR A 219 1.55 3.04 7.13
C THR A 219 1.52 3.38 5.65
N CYS A 220 0.40 3.11 4.95
CA CYS A 220 0.21 3.55 3.57
C CYS A 220 0.28 5.06 3.43
N GLY A 221 -0.41 5.78 4.31
CA GLY A 221 -0.45 7.24 4.31
C GLY A 221 0.93 7.84 4.50
N MET A 222 1.66 7.39 5.53
CA MET A 222 3.04 7.84 5.79
C MET A 222 3.97 7.58 4.59
N THR A 223 3.92 6.37 4.03
CA THR A 223 4.75 6.01 2.87
C THR A 223 4.43 6.90 1.66
N ALA A 224 3.15 7.19 1.41
CA ALA A 224 2.75 8.10 0.34
C ALA A 224 3.24 9.53 0.58
N LEU A 225 3.17 10.05 1.83
CA LEU A 225 3.69 11.37 2.18
C LEU A 225 5.20 11.45 1.96
N VAL A 226 5.96 10.46 2.43
CA VAL A 226 7.42 10.41 2.21
C VAL A 226 7.73 10.34 0.70
N THR A 227 6.99 9.54 -0.07
CA THR A 227 7.15 9.48 -1.52
C THR A 227 6.89 10.82 -2.19
N ALA A 228 5.85 11.55 -1.76
CA ALA A 228 5.57 12.90 -2.26
C ALA A 228 6.70 13.88 -1.97
N VAL A 229 7.31 13.81 -0.78
CA VAL A 229 8.47 14.60 -0.39
C VAL A 229 9.68 14.29 -1.26
N LEU A 230 10.01 13.00 -1.44
CA LEU A 230 11.14 12.57 -2.27
C LEU A 230 11.00 13.03 -3.72
N LEU A 231 9.80 12.88 -4.30
CA LEU A 231 9.50 13.39 -5.64
C LEU A 231 9.66 14.91 -5.74
N MET A 232 9.17 15.65 -4.74
CA MET A 232 9.33 17.11 -4.68
C MET A 232 10.81 17.50 -4.63
N LEU A 233 11.62 16.81 -3.83
CA LEU A 233 13.07 17.04 -3.72
C LEU A 233 13.80 16.72 -5.03
N GLU A 234 13.48 15.60 -5.65
CA GLU A 234 14.03 15.23 -6.96
C GLU A 234 13.74 16.31 -8.01
N MET A 235 12.49 16.74 -8.10
CA MET A 235 12.05 17.72 -9.09
C MET A 235 12.59 19.13 -8.82
N ARG A 236 12.78 19.51 -7.56
CA ARG A 236 13.26 20.86 -7.19
C ARG A 236 14.77 21.00 -7.26
N PHE A 237 15.49 19.97 -6.80
CA PHE A 237 16.93 20.03 -6.59
C PHE A 237 17.71 19.11 -7.54
N GLY A 238 17.02 18.35 -8.40
CA GLY A 238 17.66 17.36 -9.28
C GLY A 238 18.33 16.22 -8.52
N MET A 239 17.93 15.99 -7.27
CA MET A 239 18.44 14.90 -6.45
C MET A 239 17.93 13.58 -7.00
N LYS A 240 18.80 12.79 -7.60
CA LYS A 240 18.44 11.43 -8.02
C LYS A 240 18.36 10.55 -6.76
N CYS A 241 17.15 10.35 -6.27
CA CYS A 241 16.83 9.34 -5.25
C CYS A 241 16.70 7.99 -5.96
N GLY A 242 17.82 7.45 -6.45
CA GLY A 242 17.89 6.15 -7.13
C GLY A 242 18.26 5.02 -6.20
#